data_17cbb4e083c85765104a91bab448e6a1
#
_entry.id   17cbb4e083c85765104a91bab448e6a1
#
_cell.length_a   1.000
_cell.length_b   1.000
_cell.length_c   1.000
_cell.angle_alpha   90.00
_cell.angle_beta   90.00
_cell.angle_gamma   90.00
#
_symmetry.space_group_name_H-M   'P 1'
#
loop_
_entity.id
_entity.type
_entity.pdbx_description
1 polymer ?
#
loop_
_entity_poly.entity_id
_entity_poly.type
_entity_poly.pdbx_seq_one_letter_code
_entity_poly.pdbx_strand_id
1 'polypeptide(L)'
;MVKKIKLAIQFITISLIIQSCSFDDNTINYEEQLVVFASINAGFPVYDTVFVSRTAEVNESVDSEELYIENADVRLINISDGSELKFYSLGNGRYYPIDMTVQNLDSVFSYWVDYVISSGTTYRLVVTHEDNSVIAETNVPEKIEITSAEMSEFQCPDESTEPVSII
;
A
#
# COMPACT_ATOMS: atom_id res chain seq x y z
N MET A 1 -39.37 -55.93 -20.64
CA MET A 1 -38.98 -54.83 -21.50
C MET A 1 -38.77 -53.53 -20.70
N VAL A 2 -39.69 -53.13 -19.83
CA VAL A 2 -39.65 -51.87 -19.06
C VAL A 2 -38.42 -51.69 -18.13
N LYS A 3 -37.91 -52.78 -17.48
CA LYS A 3 -36.73 -52.73 -16.61
C LYS A 3 -35.44 -52.36 -17.35
N LYS A 4 -35.27 -52.86 -18.60
CA LYS A 4 -34.08 -52.56 -19.42
C LYS A 4 -34.08 -51.12 -19.91
N ILE A 5 -35.25 -50.53 -20.17
CA ILE A 5 -35.41 -49.12 -20.56
C ILE A 5 -35.09 -48.19 -19.41
N LYS A 6 -35.56 -48.48 -18.19
CA LYS A 6 -35.22 -47.66 -16.99
C LYS A 6 -33.71 -47.65 -16.72
N LEU A 7 -33.04 -48.80 -16.86
CA LEU A 7 -31.60 -48.90 -16.65
C LEU A 7 -30.81 -48.06 -17.69
N ALA A 8 -31.25 -48.13 -18.96
CA ALA A 8 -30.61 -47.32 -20.03
C ALA A 8 -30.77 -45.82 -19.81
N ILE A 9 -31.95 -45.35 -19.39
CA ILE A 9 -32.19 -43.94 -19.07
C ILE A 9 -31.32 -43.48 -17.89
N GLN A 10 -31.16 -44.31 -16.88
CA GLN A 10 -30.34 -44.01 -15.69
C GLN A 10 -28.85 -43.92 -16.04
N PHE A 11 -28.34 -44.71 -16.97
CA PHE A 11 -26.97 -44.61 -17.46
C PHE A 11 -26.75 -43.35 -18.33
N ILE A 12 -27.72 -42.94 -19.11
CA ILE A 12 -27.64 -41.74 -19.95
C ILE A 12 -27.65 -40.47 -19.07
N THR A 13 -28.48 -40.42 -18.02
CA THR A 13 -28.49 -39.27 -17.09
C THR A 13 -27.20 -39.15 -16.29
N ILE A 14 -26.61 -40.24 -15.85
CA ILE A 14 -25.31 -40.22 -15.13
C ILE A 14 -24.18 -39.78 -16.08
N SER A 15 -24.17 -40.20 -17.33
CA SER A 15 -23.19 -39.82 -18.34
C SER A 15 -23.25 -38.32 -18.68
N LEU A 16 -24.44 -37.71 -18.69
CA LEU A 16 -24.62 -36.27 -18.92
C LEU A 16 -24.13 -35.40 -17.76
N ILE A 17 -24.18 -35.88 -16.52
CA ILE A 17 -23.72 -35.15 -15.36
C ILE A 17 -22.18 -35.06 -15.28
N ILE A 18 -21.48 -36.11 -15.79
CA ILE A 18 -20.01 -36.17 -15.76
C ILE A 18 -19.37 -35.20 -16.79
N GLN A 19 -20.09 -34.80 -17.82
CA GLN A 19 -19.58 -33.86 -18.84
C GLN A 19 -19.76 -32.39 -18.48
N SER A 20 -20.40 -32.09 -17.34
CA SER A 20 -20.69 -30.72 -16.92
C SER A 20 -19.51 -29.99 -16.25
N CYS A 21 -18.39 -30.66 -15.95
CA CYS A 21 -17.16 -30.04 -15.52
C CYS A 21 -16.13 -29.99 -16.66
N SER A 22 -16.37 -29.16 -17.68
CA SER A 22 -15.25 -28.62 -18.43
C SER A 22 -14.60 -27.58 -17.54
N PHE A 23 -13.47 -27.91 -16.90
CA PHE A 23 -12.51 -26.90 -16.52
C PHE A 23 -12.07 -26.28 -17.85
N ASP A 24 -12.64 -25.11 -18.16
CA ASP A 24 -11.97 -24.22 -19.08
C ASP A 24 -10.61 -23.95 -18.44
N ASP A 25 -9.56 -24.53 -19.00
CA ASP A 25 -8.21 -24.02 -18.83
C ASP A 25 -8.15 -22.64 -19.49
N ASN A 26 -8.84 -21.67 -18.89
CA ASN A 26 -8.52 -20.27 -19.05
C ASN A 26 -7.13 -20.14 -18.42
N THR A 27 -6.11 -20.34 -19.21
CA THR A 27 -4.76 -19.90 -18.90
C THR A 27 -4.89 -18.40 -18.71
N ILE A 28 -5.10 -17.99 -17.45
CA ILE A 28 -5.01 -16.60 -17.07
C ILE A 28 -3.56 -16.26 -17.36
N ASN A 29 -3.33 -15.52 -18.45
CA ASN A 29 -2.00 -14.99 -18.71
C ASN A 29 -1.66 -14.11 -17.52
N TYR A 30 -0.76 -14.59 -16.68
CA TYR A 30 -0.22 -13.81 -15.59
C TYR A 30 0.55 -12.63 -16.18
N GLU A 31 0.23 -11.43 -15.72
CA GLU A 31 0.96 -10.21 -16.02
C GLU A 31 1.53 -9.68 -14.72
N GLU A 32 2.84 -9.55 -14.67
CA GLU A 32 3.54 -9.01 -13.49
C GLU A 32 3.11 -7.58 -13.23
N GLN A 33 2.79 -7.27 -11.98
CA GLN A 33 2.36 -5.94 -11.56
C GLN A 33 3.22 -5.43 -10.40
N LEU A 34 3.47 -4.12 -10.39
CA LEU A 34 4.09 -3.44 -9.26
C LEU A 34 3.13 -3.40 -8.07
N VAL A 35 3.68 -3.70 -6.90
CA VAL A 35 3.01 -3.55 -5.61
C VAL A 35 3.74 -2.48 -4.82
N VAL A 36 3.01 -1.44 -4.41
CA VAL A 36 3.58 -0.31 -3.69
C VAL A 36 2.85 -0.12 -2.37
N PHE A 37 3.61 0.01 -1.30
CA PHE A 37 3.09 0.38 0.01
C PHE A 37 3.83 1.63 0.51
N ALA A 38 3.07 2.65 0.94
CA ALA A 38 3.59 3.89 1.48
C ALA A 38 2.65 4.46 2.54
N SER A 39 3.20 5.21 3.50
CA SER A 39 2.44 6.00 4.46
C SER A 39 3.02 7.39 4.60
N ILE A 40 2.16 8.37 4.86
CA ILE A 40 2.55 9.75 5.18
C ILE A 40 1.78 10.23 6.40
N ASN A 41 2.41 11.07 7.23
CA ASN A 41 1.82 11.58 8.46
C ASN A 41 1.76 13.10 8.45
N ALA A 42 0.57 13.66 8.65
CA ALA A 42 0.36 15.11 8.69
C ALA A 42 1.19 15.78 9.80
N GLY A 43 1.82 16.90 9.49
CA GLY A 43 2.63 17.68 10.43
C GLY A 43 4.01 17.10 10.72
N PHE A 44 4.40 16.02 10.05
CA PHE A 44 5.71 15.40 10.19
C PHE A 44 6.46 15.35 8.86
N PRO A 45 7.80 15.37 8.88
CA PRO A 45 8.59 15.00 7.71
C PRO A 45 8.25 13.59 7.24
N VAL A 46 8.51 13.29 5.97
CA VAL A 46 8.38 11.93 5.47
C VAL A 46 9.53 11.09 6.03
N TYR A 47 9.25 10.27 7.02
CA TYR A 47 10.22 9.40 7.70
C TYR A 47 9.99 7.91 7.45
N ASP A 48 8.84 7.55 6.89
CA ASP A 48 8.54 6.18 6.54
C ASP A 48 9.16 5.80 5.19
N THR A 49 9.46 4.52 5.04
CA THR A 49 9.93 3.98 3.76
C THR A 49 8.76 3.69 2.83
N VAL A 50 8.96 3.97 1.56
CA VAL A 50 8.12 3.39 0.49
C VAL A 50 8.65 1.99 0.20
N PHE A 51 7.76 1.01 0.15
CA PHE A 51 8.11 -0.36 -0.19
C PHE A 51 7.60 -0.68 -1.59
N VAL A 52 8.49 -1.22 -2.43
CA VAL A 52 8.19 -1.57 -3.82
C VAL A 52 8.55 -3.03 -4.07
N SER A 53 7.59 -3.78 -4.56
CA SER A 53 7.75 -5.17 -4.95
C SER A 53 6.96 -5.48 -6.22
N ARG A 54 7.08 -6.70 -6.72
CA ARG A 54 6.25 -7.23 -7.80
C ARG A 54 5.32 -8.33 -7.31
N THR A 55 4.27 -8.60 -8.05
CA THR A 55 3.47 -9.82 -7.86
C THR A 55 4.26 -11.05 -8.34
N ALA A 56 3.88 -12.23 -7.88
CA ALA A 56 4.37 -13.51 -8.37
C ALA A 56 3.22 -14.33 -8.97
N GLU A 57 3.52 -15.20 -9.92
CA GLU A 57 2.57 -16.16 -10.44
C GLU A 57 2.21 -17.20 -9.36
N VAL A 58 0.97 -17.70 -9.37
CA VAL A 58 0.47 -18.64 -8.33
C VAL A 58 1.34 -19.89 -8.15
N ASN A 59 2.00 -20.33 -9.22
CA ASN A 59 2.88 -21.50 -9.20
C ASN A 59 4.37 -21.14 -9.26
N GLU A 60 4.71 -19.87 -9.19
CA GLU A 60 6.10 -19.40 -9.18
C GLU A 60 6.72 -19.69 -7.81
N SER A 61 7.81 -20.45 -7.80
CA SER A 61 8.58 -20.68 -6.60
C SER A 61 9.69 -19.64 -6.53
N VAL A 62 9.41 -18.53 -5.87
CA VAL A 62 10.36 -17.44 -5.68
C VAL A 62 10.67 -17.23 -4.20
N ASP A 63 11.90 -16.89 -3.90
CA ASP A 63 12.23 -16.35 -2.59
C ASP A 63 11.70 -14.91 -2.47
N SER A 64 11.32 -14.52 -1.27
CA SER A 64 10.75 -13.18 -1.02
C SER A 64 11.67 -12.04 -1.48
N GLU A 65 12.97 -12.26 -1.47
CA GLU A 65 13.97 -11.28 -1.90
C GLU A 65 13.94 -11.03 -3.42
N GLU A 66 13.53 -12.01 -4.22
CA GLU A 66 13.41 -11.88 -5.68
C GLU A 66 12.19 -11.05 -6.10
N LEU A 67 11.27 -10.82 -5.17
CA LEU A 67 10.10 -9.99 -5.42
C LEU A 67 10.38 -8.49 -5.20
N TYR A 68 11.48 -8.14 -4.55
CA TYR A 68 11.80 -6.75 -4.25
C TYR A 68 12.36 -6.02 -5.46
N ILE A 69 11.85 -4.82 -5.69
CA ILE A 69 12.33 -3.93 -6.76
C ILE A 69 13.28 -2.90 -6.15
N GLU A 70 14.55 -2.88 -6.59
CA GLU A 70 15.59 -2.02 -6.02
C GLU A 70 15.95 -0.80 -6.91
N ASN A 71 15.51 -0.79 -8.16
CA ASN A 71 15.86 0.22 -9.16
C ASN A 71 14.65 1.01 -9.69
N ALA A 72 13.57 1.11 -8.89
CA ALA A 72 12.43 1.96 -9.23
C ALA A 72 12.76 3.45 -9.04
N ASP A 73 12.16 4.30 -9.85
CA ASP A 73 12.10 5.74 -9.62
C ASP A 73 10.86 6.04 -8.76
N VAL A 74 11.08 6.51 -7.54
CA VAL A 74 10.03 6.75 -6.54
C VAL A 74 10.01 8.21 -6.16
N ARG A 75 8.85 8.86 -6.35
CA ARG A 75 8.67 10.29 -6.10
C ARG A 75 7.33 10.60 -5.44
N LEU A 76 7.36 11.48 -4.44
CA LEU A 76 6.16 12.05 -3.82
C LEU A 76 6.04 13.51 -4.26
N ILE A 77 4.90 13.89 -4.82
CA ILE A 77 4.63 15.20 -5.39
C ILE A 77 3.54 15.87 -4.58
N ASN A 78 3.82 17.07 -4.08
CA ASN A 78 2.78 17.95 -3.54
C ASN A 78 2.02 18.59 -4.71
N ILE A 79 0.74 18.26 -4.86
CA ILE A 79 -0.07 18.76 -5.99
C ILE A 79 -0.34 20.27 -5.89
N SER A 80 -0.30 20.85 -4.69
CA SER A 80 -0.65 22.26 -4.48
C SER A 80 0.43 23.23 -4.97
N ASP A 81 1.71 22.87 -4.81
CA ASP A 81 2.85 23.73 -5.17
C ASP A 81 3.80 23.11 -6.19
N GLY A 82 3.59 21.84 -6.54
CA GLY A 82 4.42 21.10 -7.48
C GLY A 82 5.78 20.67 -6.92
N SER A 83 6.03 20.83 -5.62
CA SER A 83 7.27 20.34 -5.01
C SER A 83 7.36 18.83 -5.08
N GLU A 84 8.56 18.32 -5.36
CA GLU A 84 8.82 16.90 -5.58
C GLU A 84 9.89 16.39 -4.61
N LEU A 85 9.58 15.26 -3.99
CA LEU A 85 10.47 14.55 -3.10
C LEU A 85 10.87 13.23 -3.73
N LYS A 86 12.15 13.06 -4.00
CA LYS A 86 12.72 11.83 -4.52
C LYS A 86 13.11 10.89 -3.40
N PHE A 87 12.88 9.58 -3.61
CA PHE A 87 13.28 8.52 -2.72
C PHE A 87 14.45 7.72 -3.32
N TYR A 88 15.31 7.21 -2.44
CA TYR A 88 16.53 6.47 -2.78
C TYR A 88 16.43 5.05 -2.22
N SER A 89 16.90 4.07 -2.98
CA SER A 89 16.88 2.68 -2.56
C SER A 89 17.78 2.42 -1.35
N LEU A 90 17.25 1.71 -0.37
CA LEU A 90 17.98 1.16 0.78
C LEU A 90 18.23 -0.35 0.66
N GLY A 91 17.82 -0.95 -0.46
CA GLY A 91 17.79 -2.39 -0.66
C GLY A 91 16.50 -3.05 -0.15
N ASN A 92 16.28 -4.29 -0.56
CA ASN A 92 15.12 -5.10 -0.19
C ASN A 92 13.77 -4.39 -0.49
N GLY A 93 13.69 -3.70 -1.63
CA GLY A 93 12.49 -2.99 -2.07
C GLY A 93 12.12 -1.75 -1.25
N ARG A 94 13.00 -1.28 -0.36
CA ARG A 94 12.75 -0.12 0.50
C ARG A 94 13.37 1.14 -0.09
N TYR A 95 12.59 2.20 -0.11
CA TYR A 95 13.01 3.51 -0.60
C TYR A 95 12.81 4.54 0.49
N TYR A 96 13.83 5.35 0.70
CA TYR A 96 13.85 6.38 1.73
C TYR A 96 14.12 7.76 1.12
N PRO A 97 13.52 8.82 1.66
CA PRO A 97 13.61 10.14 1.04
C PRO A 97 14.97 10.81 1.22
N ILE A 98 15.88 10.21 1.96
CA ILE A 98 17.24 10.74 2.17
C ILE A 98 18.24 9.80 1.50
N ASP A 99 19.14 10.36 0.70
CA ASP A 99 20.26 9.63 0.15
C ASP A 99 21.28 9.31 1.25
N MET A 100 21.23 8.10 1.77
CA MET A 100 22.12 7.64 2.84
C MET A 100 23.58 7.49 2.39
N THR A 101 23.87 7.62 1.11
CA THR A 101 25.26 7.60 0.58
C THR A 101 25.94 8.96 0.71
N VAL A 102 25.17 10.03 0.89
CA VAL A 102 25.68 11.38 1.06
C VAL A 102 26.03 11.64 2.53
N GLN A 103 27.33 11.78 2.81
CA GLN A 103 27.85 11.99 4.18
C GLN A 103 27.72 13.45 4.67
N ASN A 104 26.74 14.21 4.18
CA ASN A 104 26.56 15.59 4.57
C ASN A 104 25.35 15.75 5.50
N LEU A 105 25.61 15.88 6.80
CA LEU A 105 24.59 16.03 7.83
C LEU A 105 23.73 17.29 7.63
N ASP A 106 24.30 18.36 7.08
CA ASP A 106 23.55 19.61 6.85
C ASP A 106 22.45 19.41 5.80
N SER A 107 22.68 18.57 4.78
CA SER A 107 21.66 18.23 3.79
C SER A 107 20.55 17.37 4.36
N VAL A 108 20.85 16.51 5.33
CA VAL A 108 19.87 15.69 6.03
C VAL A 108 18.96 16.54 6.90
N PHE A 109 19.52 17.52 7.63
CA PHE A 109 18.74 18.41 8.47
C PHE A 109 17.85 19.38 7.67
N SER A 110 18.36 19.97 6.59
CA SER A 110 17.54 20.84 5.73
C SER A 110 16.37 20.08 5.13
N TYR A 111 16.59 18.82 4.73
CA TYR A 111 15.57 17.93 4.21
C TYR A 111 14.40 17.75 5.20
N TRP A 112 14.69 17.46 6.47
CA TRP A 112 13.66 17.25 7.49
C TRP A 112 12.79 18.47 7.76
N VAL A 113 13.35 19.66 7.54
CA VAL A 113 12.63 20.93 7.74
C VAL A 113 11.79 21.30 6.51
N ASP A 114 12.30 21.03 5.32
CA ASP A 114 11.72 21.51 4.07
C ASP A 114 10.56 20.63 3.56
N TYR A 115 10.50 19.35 3.97
CA TYR A 115 9.51 18.39 3.47
C TYR A 115 8.54 17.88 4.54
N VAL A 116 7.92 18.80 5.27
CA VAL A 116 6.85 18.47 6.21
C VAL A 116 5.53 18.27 5.45
N ILE A 117 4.85 17.16 5.72
CA ILE A 117 3.55 16.88 5.15
C ILE A 117 2.51 17.86 5.70
N SER A 118 1.95 18.69 4.82
CA SER A 118 0.98 19.72 5.16
C SER A 118 -0.44 19.17 5.22
N SER A 119 -1.18 19.57 6.26
CA SER A 119 -2.61 19.28 6.36
C SER A 119 -3.40 19.99 5.26
N GLY A 120 -4.51 19.43 4.83
CA GLY A 120 -5.36 19.98 3.76
C GLY A 120 -4.76 19.91 2.35
N THR A 121 -3.67 19.17 2.17
CA THR A 121 -2.91 19.10 0.92
C THR A 121 -3.05 17.73 0.28
N THR A 122 -3.11 17.69 -1.05
CA THR A 122 -3.11 16.45 -1.82
C THR A 122 -1.69 16.11 -2.26
N TYR A 123 -1.30 14.87 -2.02
CA TYR A 123 -0.03 14.30 -2.44
C TYR A 123 -0.24 13.19 -3.44
N ARG A 124 0.66 13.11 -4.41
CA ARG A 124 0.72 12.07 -5.44
C ARG A 124 2.03 11.31 -5.32
N LEU A 125 1.94 10.01 -5.07
CA LEU A 125 3.07 9.09 -5.17
C LEU A 125 3.15 8.55 -6.60
N VAL A 126 4.33 8.62 -7.19
CA VAL A 126 4.63 8.05 -8.51
C VAL A 126 5.78 7.08 -8.34
N VAL A 127 5.55 5.84 -8.76
CA VAL A 127 6.58 4.79 -8.78
C VAL A 127 6.68 4.25 -10.19
N THR A 128 7.87 4.30 -10.78
CA THR A 128 8.12 3.81 -12.13
C THR A 128 9.26 2.80 -12.09
N HIS A 129 9.04 1.66 -12.70
CA HIS A 129 10.05 0.62 -12.89
C HIS A 129 9.92 0.05 -14.30
N GLU A 130 10.97 0.15 -15.10
CA GLU A 130 10.95 -0.22 -16.52
C GLU A 130 9.76 0.44 -17.26
N ASP A 131 8.89 -0.35 -17.87
CA ASP A 131 7.70 0.12 -18.59
C ASP A 131 6.45 0.22 -17.71
N ASN A 132 6.54 -0.16 -16.42
CA ASN A 132 5.44 -0.16 -15.46
C ASN A 132 5.45 1.10 -14.58
N SER A 133 4.26 1.64 -14.34
CA SER A 133 4.10 2.79 -13.44
C SER A 133 2.88 2.63 -12.55
N VAL A 134 3.05 2.97 -11.28
CA VAL A 134 1.97 3.06 -10.29
C VAL A 134 1.85 4.51 -9.83
N ILE A 135 0.62 5.03 -9.84
CA ILE A 135 0.30 6.36 -9.37
C ILE A 135 -0.80 6.23 -8.30
N ALA A 136 -0.56 6.82 -7.14
CA ALA A 136 -1.53 6.90 -6.06
C ALA A 136 -1.65 8.34 -5.56
N GLU A 137 -2.86 8.76 -5.23
CA GLU A 137 -3.12 10.07 -4.65
C GLU A 137 -3.81 9.93 -3.29
N THR A 138 -3.44 10.80 -2.37
CA THR A 138 -4.09 10.91 -1.08
C THR A 138 -4.26 12.38 -0.69
N ASN A 139 -5.41 12.69 -0.10
CA ASN A 139 -5.64 13.99 0.52
C ASN A 139 -5.37 13.88 2.02
N VAL A 140 -4.46 14.70 2.52
CA VAL A 140 -4.18 14.80 3.95
C VAL A 140 -5.27 15.63 4.60
N PRO A 141 -5.99 15.10 5.60
CA PRO A 141 -7.05 15.85 6.27
C PRO A 141 -6.59 17.19 6.83
N GLU A 142 -7.48 18.15 6.93
CA GLU A 142 -7.22 19.39 7.62
C GLU A 142 -6.98 19.15 9.11
N LYS A 143 -6.26 20.07 9.73
CA LYS A 143 -6.00 20.01 11.16
C LYS A 143 -7.32 20.14 11.93
N ILE A 144 -7.54 19.22 12.87
CA ILE A 144 -8.67 19.31 13.78
C ILE A 144 -8.37 20.41 14.78
N GLU A 145 -9.24 21.42 14.83
CA GLU A 145 -9.18 22.50 15.83
C GLU A 145 -10.23 22.22 16.92
N ILE A 146 -9.77 22.15 18.15
CA ILE A 146 -10.67 22.11 19.32
C ILE A 146 -11.10 23.53 19.61
N THR A 147 -12.32 23.89 19.18
CA THR A 147 -12.85 25.25 19.29
C THR A 147 -13.37 25.61 20.69
N SER A 148 -13.65 24.61 21.54
CA SER A 148 -13.98 24.84 22.95
C SER A 148 -13.61 23.60 23.77
N ALA A 149 -12.72 23.76 24.74
CA ALA A 149 -12.53 22.81 25.82
C ALA A 149 -12.94 23.51 27.13
N GLU A 150 -14.09 23.17 27.67
CA GLU A 150 -14.47 23.56 29.03
C GLU A 150 -13.68 22.71 30.04
N MET A 151 -12.35 22.86 30.03
CA MET A 151 -11.51 22.30 31.09
C MET A 151 -10.89 23.44 31.88
N SER A 152 -11.51 23.76 32.99
CA SER A 152 -11.02 24.81 33.90
C SER A 152 -9.80 24.40 34.74
N GLU A 153 -9.53 23.10 34.91
CA GLU A 153 -8.34 22.57 35.59
C GLU A 153 -8.01 21.16 35.10
N PHE A 154 -6.75 20.95 34.76
CA PHE A 154 -6.20 19.60 34.55
C PHE A 154 -5.67 19.11 35.89
N GLN A 155 -6.46 18.39 36.65
CA GLN A 155 -5.95 17.62 37.79
C GLN A 155 -5.51 16.26 37.24
N CYS A 156 -4.23 15.92 37.45
CA CYS A 156 -3.81 14.52 37.25
C CYS A 156 -4.65 13.66 38.22
N PRO A 157 -5.38 12.64 37.71
CA PRO A 157 -6.13 11.75 38.59
C PRO A 157 -5.13 11.09 39.55
N ASP A 158 -5.34 11.26 40.85
CA ASP A 158 -4.74 10.34 41.79
C ASP A 158 -5.50 9.01 41.78
N GLU A 159 -5.01 7.99 42.42
CA GLU A 159 -5.55 6.61 42.40
C GLU A 159 -7.03 6.51 42.82
N SER A 160 -7.67 7.62 43.22
CA SER A 160 -9.06 7.67 43.69
C SER A 160 -10.08 8.28 42.71
N THR A 161 -9.65 8.77 41.55
CA THR A 161 -10.52 9.42 40.57
C THR A 161 -10.95 8.44 39.45
N GLU A 162 -12.25 8.41 39.17
CA GLU A 162 -12.79 7.63 38.05
C GLU A 162 -12.28 8.18 36.70
N PRO A 163 -12.03 7.31 35.71
CA PRO A 163 -11.53 7.74 34.39
C PRO A 163 -12.56 8.67 33.71
N VAL A 164 -12.08 9.80 33.24
CA VAL A 164 -12.87 10.75 32.44
C VAL A 164 -13.23 10.09 31.11
N SER A 165 -14.51 9.83 30.88
CA SER A 165 -15.00 9.38 29.59
C SER A 165 -15.19 10.59 28.66
N ILE A 166 -14.46 10.61 27.55
CA ILE A 166 -14.68 11.57 26.45
C ILE A 166 -15.79 10.98 25.58
N ILE A 167 -16.89 11.71 25.48
CA ILE A 167 -18.02 11.37 24.60
C ILE A 167 -17.81 12.04 23.25
#